data_ab36ee829e87b87fe1fde29042ad85de
#
_entry.id   ab36ee829e87b87fe1fde29042ad85de
#
_cell.length_a   1.000
_cell.length_b   1.000
_cell.length_c   1.000
_cell.angle_alpha   90.00
_cell.angle_beta   90.00
_cell.angle_gamma   90.00
#
_symmetry.space_group_name_H-M   'P 1'
#
loop_
_entity.id
_entity.type
_entity.pdbx_description
1 polymer ?
#
loop_
_entity_poly.entity_id
_entity_poly.type
_entity_poly.pdbx_seq_one_letter_code
_entity_poly.pdbx_strand_id
1 'polypeptide(L)'
;PHNSGRRQRQMCIRDSIRALNTGYNYGDTAEIFTTRYVVKKAKLAPGKYRNINGTLATCLGLLTAVEKSKLSLTFAGYPITPASNILHTLSNWKRFGVKTYQAEDEIAGIGAALGASYGGSLGVTASSGPGIALKGEFLGLAVITELPLVVINVQRGGPSTGLPTKTEQSDLFQAVYGRNGEAPMPVIAAATPGDCYYTAYEACRMAVKYMTPVMMLSDGYLVNGSEPWIIPNPDKMNDFDAGFVKENLTDEQYLPYKRNEETLARGWAIPGTKGLEHRIGGIEKQDVTGNVNYDSDNHEKMVQIRAQKVANIANELPPTEIFGEKKGDLLILSWGSTHGACKAATESLLEEDLKLSLIHISEPT
;
A
#
# COMPACT_ATOMS: atom_id res chain seq x y z
N PRO A 1 37.00 26.56 -6.94
CA PRO A 1 35.67 26.90 -6.46
C PRO A 1 35.06 25.83 -5.55
N HIS A 2 35.48 24.52 -5.63
CA HIS A 2 34.86 23.45 -4.83
C HIS A 2 35.27 23.40 -3.34
N ASN A 3 36.29 24.16 -2.92
CA ASN A 3 36.77 24.12 -1.54
C ASN A 3 36.06 25.10 -0.59
N SER A 4 35.41 26.15 -1.11
CA SER A 4 34.71 27.13 -0.30
C SER A 4 33.39 26.56 0.29
N GLY A 5 32.63 25.81 -0.47
CA GLY A 5 31.37 25.21 -0.02
C GLY A 5 31.52 24.09 1.03
N ARG A 6 32.67 23.38 1.04
CA ARG A 6 33.00 22.42 2.10
C ARG A 6 33.38 23.11 3.41
N ARG A 7 34.22 24.16 3.33
CA ARG A 7 34.60 24.97 4.52
C ARG A 7 33.39 25.67 5.12
N GLN A 8 32.52 26.22 4.31
CA GLN A 8 31.30 26.89 4.78
C GLN A 8 30.33 25.92 5.46
N ARG A 9 30.13 24.70 4.92
CA ARG A 9 29.34 23.64 5.57
C ARG A 9 29.94 23.17 6.89
N GLN A 10 31.23 22.99 6.97
CA GLN A 10 31.92 22.63 8.22
C GLN A 10 31.83 23.74 9.28
N MET A 11 31.90 24.98 8.87
CA MET A 11 31.72 26.13 9.76
C MET A 11 30.30 26.16 10.33
N CYS A 12 29.27 26.03 9.48
CA CYS A 12 27.86 25.97 9.94
C CYS A 12 27.60 24.80 10.89
N ILE A 13 28.20 23.63 10.66
CA ILE A 13 28.07 22.46 11.56
C ILE A 13 28.71 22.75 12.93
N ARG A 14 29.92 23.34 12.96
CA ARG A 14 30.61 23.71 14.21
C ARG A 14 29.83 24.75 14.99
N ASP A 15 29.30 25.77 14.32
CA ASP A 15 28.52 26.85 14.96
C ASP A 15 27.21 26.29 15.50
N SER A 16 26.55 25.40 14.79
CA SER A 16 25.34 24.70 15.26
C SER A 16 25.61 23.83 16.49
N ILE A 17 26.71 23.06 16.48
CA ILE A 17 27.12 22.25 17.65
C ILE A 17 27.45 23.16 18.84
N ARG A 18 28.16 24.27 18.59
CA ARG A 18 28.48 25.26 19.64
C ARG A 18 27.23 25.88 20.23
N ALA A 19 26.27 26.29 19.40
CA ALA A 19 25.00 26.85 19.84
C ALA A 19 24.20 25.83 20.67
N LEU A 20 24.15 24.58 20.20
CA LEU A 20 23.49 23.48 20.91
C LEU A 20 24.10 23.24 22.30
N ASN A 21 25.44 23.14 22.35
CA ASN A 21 26.14 22.93 23.63
C ASN A 21 26.01 24.13 24.56
N THR A 22 26.00 25.35 24.01
CA THR A 22 25.80 26.57 24.80
C THR A 22 24.41 26.59 25.41
N GLY A 23 23.37 26.27 24.63
CA GLY A 23 21.99 26.18 25.14
C GLY A 23 21.81 25.06 26.18
N TYR A 24 22.41 23.89 25.96
CA TYR A 24 22.41 22.80 26.92
C TYR A 24 23.06 23.22 28.26
N ASN A 25 24.28 23.80 28.19
CA ASN A 25 25.00 24.26 29.36
C ASN A 25 24.28 25.42 30.08
N TYR A 26 23.59 26.29 29.33
CA TYR A 26 22.80 27.38 29.90
C TYR A 26 21.65 26.82 30.79
N GLY A 27 20.92 25.83 30.27
CA GLY A 27 19.85 25.17 31.02
C GLY A 27 20.34 24.52 32.30
N ASP A 28 21.56 23.96 32.28
CA ASP A 28 22.20 23.34 33.45
C ASP A 28 22.72 24.39 34.47
N THR A 29 23.39 25.44 33.94
CA THR A 29 24.02 26.48 34.79
C THR A 29 23.00 27.44 35.39
N ALA A 30 21.89 27.71 34.70
CA ALA A 30 20.86 28.66 35.15
C ALA A 30 19.86 28.02 36.14
N GLU A 31 19.92 26.70 36.36
CA GLU A 31 19.03 25.94 37.28
C GLU A 31 17.54 26.22 37.09
N ILE A 32 17.15 26.54 35.80
CA ILE A 32 15.77 26.91 35.45
C ILE A 32 14.80 25.74 35.64
N PHE A 33 15.31 24.50 35.51
CA PHE A 33 14.51 23.28 35.61
C PHE A 33 14.78 22.54 36.92
N THR A 34 13.75 22.38 37.72
CA THR A 34 13.79 21.61 38.99
C THR A 34 13.78 20.10 38.75
N THR A 35 13.34 19.65 37.56
CA THR A 35 13.22 18.22 37.23
C THR A 35 13.98 17.91 35.94
N ARG A 36 14.81 16.86 35.99
CA ARG A 36 15.52 16.35 34.81
C ARG A 36 14.86 15.06 34.33
N TYR A 37 14.54 15.03 33.05
CA TYR A 37 14.07 13.83 32.38
C TYR A 37 15.24 13.17 31.66
N VAL A 38 15.41 11.88 31.85
CA VAL A 38 16.43 11.08 31.15
C VAL A 38 15.78 10.10 30.23
N VAL A 39 16.04 10.23 28.93
CA VAL A 39 15.64 9.25 27.94
C VAL A 39 16.70 8.14 27.93
N LYS A 40 16.33 6.95 28.39
CA LYS A 40 17.22 5.79 28.39
C LYS A 40 17.48 5.33 26.94
N LYS A 41 18.63 4.66 26.73
CA LYS A 41 18.97 4.06 25.45
C LYS A 41 17.88 3.06 25.03
N ALA A 42 17.35 3.19 23.82
CA ALA A 42 16.37 2.26 23.29
C ALA A 42 16.97 0.85 23.12
N LYS A 43 16.18 -0.17 23.42
CA LYS A 43 16.52 -1.59 23.20
C LYS A 43 16.16 -1.97 21.77
N LEU A 44 16.88 -1.43 20.78
CA LEU A 44 16.70 -1.76 19.38
C LEU A 44 17.72 -2.82 18.93
N ALA A 45 17.32 -3.66 17.96
CA ALA A 45 18.23 -4.63 17.36
C ALA A 45 19.42 -3.92 16.68
N PRO A 46 20.63 -4.52 16.69
CA PRO A 46 21.77 -3.93 15.97
C PRO A 46 21.47 -3.80 14.47
N GLY A 47 21.76 -2.63 13.90
CA GLY A 47 21.49 -2.39 12.48
C GLY A 47 21.73 -0.96 12.03
N LYS A 48 21.52 -0.73 10.73
CA LYS A 48 21.55 0.60 10.14
C LYS A 48 20.12 1.15 10.11
N TYR A 49 19.90 2.23 10.84
CA TYR A 49 18.59 2.87 11.00
C TYR A 49 18.51 4.21 10.29
N ARG A 50 17.31 4.59 9.95
CA ARG A 50 16.92 5.97 9.65
C ARG A 50 15.55 6.24 10.27
N ASN A 51 15.24 7.50 10.54
CA ASN A 51 13.86 7.88 10.81
C ASN A 51 13.09 7.90 9.48
N ILE A 52 11.93 7.26 9.48
CA ILE A 52 11.07 7.17 8.31
C ILE A 52 9.64 7.52 8.68
N ASN A 53 8.94 8.23 7.79
CA ASN A 53 7.48 8.38 7.87
C ASN A 53 6.80 7.46 6.88
N GLY A 54 5.50 7.21 7.09
CA GLY A 54 4.77 6.26 6.26
C GLY A 54 4.67 6.68 4.80
N THR A 55 4.62 7.98 4.49
CA THR A 55 4.66 8.45 3.09
C THR A 55 5.93 7.98 2.37
N LEU A 56 7.09 8.20 2.99
CA LEU A 56 8.37 7.81 2.39
C LEU A 56 8.50 6.29 2.34
N ALA A 57 8.06 5.59 3.39
CA ALA A 57 8.05 4.13 3.44
C ALA A 57 7.20 3.53 2.32
N THR A 58 5.97 4.01 2.14
CA THR A 58 5.09 3.63 1.03
C THR A 58 5.78 3.82 -0.33
N CYS A 59 6.34 5.00 -0.58
CA CYS A 59 7.02 5.29 -1.84
C CYS A 59 8.24 4.36 -2.08
N LEU A 60 9.00 4.04 -1.05
CA LEU A 60 10.12 3.08 -1.14
C LEU A 60 9.63 1.66 -1.41
N GLY A 61 8.52 1.23 -0.79
CA GLY A 61 7.88 -0.06 -1.06
C GLY A 61 7.45 -0.19 -2.53
N LEU A 62 6.80 0.84 -3.07
CA LEU A 62 6.44 0.91 -4.50
C LEU A 62 7.67 0.83 -5.42
N LEU A 63 8.76 1.51 -5.09
CA LEU A 63 10.00 1.43 -5.87
C LEU A 63 10.64 0.05 -5.82
N THR A 64 10.64 -0.58 -4.64
CA THR A 64 11.13 -1.96 -4.50
C THR A 64 10.30 -2.92 -5.35
N ALA A 65 8.98 -2.74 -5.39
CA ALA A 65 8.11 -3.54 -6.24
C ALA A 65 8.43 -3.38 -7.73
N VAL A 66 8.72 -2.15 -8.18
CA VAL A 66 9.20 -1.88 -9.56
C VAL A 66 10.51 -2.61 -9.86
N GLU A 67 11.47 -2.52 -8.94
CA GLU A 67 12.77 -3.18 -9.10
C GLU A 67 12.63 -4.70 -9.18
N LYS A 68 11.78 -5.29 -8.33
CA LYS A 68 11.57 -6.73 -8.26
C LYS A 68 10.74 -7.28 -9.42
N SER A 69 9.73 -6.55 -9.88
CA SER A 69 8.86 -6.96 -10.99
C SER A 69 9.37 -6.62 -12.37
N LYS A 70 10.38 -5.73 -12.47
CA LYS A 70 10.87 -5.14 -13.73
C LYS A 70 9.79 -4.36 -14.50
N LEU A 71 8.72 -3.97 -13.84
CA LEU A 71 7.68 -3.12 -14.41
C LEU A 71 8.07 -1.64 -14.35
N SER A 72 7.46 -0.80 -15.18
CA SER A 72 7.42 0.64 -14.93
C SER A 72 6.30 0.97 -13.95
N LEU A 73 6.47 2.02 -13.13
CA LEU A 73 5.43 2.53 -12.25
C LEU A 73 4.77 3.76 -12.87
N THR A 74 3.44 3.75 -12.93
CA THR A 74 2.65 4.94 -13.24
C THR A 74 1.77 5.29 -12.06
N PHE A 75 2.10 6.38 -11.37
CA PHE A 75 1.27 6.94 -10.33
C PHE A 75 0.38 8.05 -10.91
N ALA A 76 -0.93 7.91 -10.80
CA ALA A 76 -1.87 8.91 -11.24
C ALA A 76 -2.87 9.23 -10.13
N GLY A 77 -3.08 10.52 -9.84
CA GLY A 77 -3.98 10.93 -8.78
C GLY A 77 -4.30 12.41 -8.79
N TYR A 78 -5.24 12.78 -7.95
CA TYR A 78 -5.64 14.15 -7.67
C TYR A 78 -5.17 14.54 -6.25
N PRO A 79 -4.64 15.75 -6.04
CA PRO A 79 -4.14 16.17 -4.73
C PRO A 79 -5.24 16.23 -3.68
N ILE A 80 -5.03 15.51 -2.59
CA ILE A 80 -5.91 15.51 -1.42
C ILE A 80 -5.10 15.28 -0.15
N THR A 81 -5.36 16.04 0.92
CA THR A 81 -4.74 15.84 2.22
C THR A 81 -5.32 14.57 2.89
N PRO A 82 -4.46 13.67 3.46
CA PRO A 82 -3.01 13.74 3.55
C PRO A 82 -2.25 12.97 2.44
N ALA A 83 -2.91 12.45 1.41
CA ALA A 83 -2.33 11.57 0.39
C ALA A 83 -1.39 12.29 -0.61
N SER A 84 -1.47 13.61 -0.77
CA SER A 84 -0.71 14.38 -1.77
C SER A 84 0.80 14.19 -1.69
N ASN A 85 1.34 13.93 -0.50
CA ASN A 85 2.78 13.78 -0.30
C ASN A 85 3.35 12.56 -1.03
N ILE A 86 2.53 11.55 -1.34
CA ILE A 86 2.95 10.39 -2.15
C ILE A 86 3.27 10.85 -3.57
N LEU A 87 2.35 11.61 -4.21
CA LEU A 87 2.58 12.19 -5.53
C LEU A 87 3.83 13.07 -5.55
N HIS A 88 3.96 13.98 -4.57
CA HIS A 88 5.10 14.90 -4.48
C HIS A 88 6.43 14.14 -4.32
N THR A 89 6.47 13.09 -3.51
CA THR A 89 7.67 12.27 -3.32
C THR A 89 8.03 11.52 -4.61
N LEU A 90 7.08 10.83 -5.22
CA LEU A 90 7.29 10.05 -6.43
C LEU A 90 7.69 10.93 -7.63
N SER A 91 7.17 12.15 -7.74
CA SER A 91 7.50 13.07 -8.83
C SER A 91 8.98 13.46 -8.89
N ASN A 92 9.69 13.37 -7.75
CA ASN A 92 11.13 13.59 -7.67
C ASN A 92 11.96 12.36 -8.07
N TRP A 93 11.34 11.22 -8.31
CA TRP A 93 12.00 9.93 -8.52
C TRP A 93 11.89 9.41 -9.96
N LYS A 94 11.71 10.29 -10.93
CA LYS A 94 11.62 9.96 -12.37
C LYS A 94 12.78 9.10 -12.87
N ARG A 95 13.99 9.29 -12.30
CA ARG A 95 15.20 8.52 -12.64
C ARG A 95 15.09 7.01 -12.31
N PHE A 96 14.11 6.61 -11.49
CA PHE A 96 13.85 5.22 -11.13
C PHE A 96 12.71 4.59 -11.93
N GLY A 97 12.36 5.15 -13.09
CA GLY A 97 11.30 4.62 -13.93
C GLY A 97 9.87 4.98 -13.48
N VAL A 98 9.74 5.91 -12.54
CA VAL A 98 8.45 6.38 -12.05
C VAL A 98 7.88 7.45 -12.98
N LYS A 99 6.66 7.22 -13.46
CA LYS A 99 5.85 8.21 -14.17
C LYS A 99 4.79 8.73 -13.21
N THR A 100 4.62 10.05 -13.14
CA THR A 100 3.59 10.68 -12.31
C THR A 100 2.68 11.54 -13.16
N TYR A 101 1.39 11.43 -12.91
CA TYR A 101 0.35 12.20 -13.56
C TYR A 101 -0.60 12.80 -12.51
N GLN A 102 -0.73 14.11 -12.52
CA GLN A 102 -1.75 14.81 -11.72
C GLN A 102 -2.97 15.03 -12.59
N ALA A 103 -4.07 14.38 -12.22
CA ALA A 103 -5.35 14.48 -12.90
C ALA A 103 -6.17 15.69 -12.42
N GLU A 104 -7.23 16.00 -13.15
CA GLU A 104 -8.17 17.08 -12.80
C GLU A 104 -9.11 16.70 -11.65
N ASP A 105 -9.34 15.41 -11.41
CA ASP A 105 -10.14 14.88 -10.32
C ASP A 105 -9.74 13.43 -9.97
N GLU A 106 -10.41 12.86 -8.97
CA GLU A 106 -10.16 11.50 -8.48
C GLU A 106 -10.54 10.42 -9.49
N ILE A 107 -11.59 10.66 -10.29
CA ILE A 107 -12.07 9.72 -11.31
C ILE A 107 -11.07 9.61 -12.44
N ALA A 108 -10.61 10.75 -12.97
CA ALA A 108 -9.56 10.79 -13.98
C ALA A 108 -8.23 10.20 -13.46
N GLY A 109 -7.92 10.41 -12.18
CA GLY A 109 -6.72 9.84 -11.54
C GLY A 109 -6.70 8.33 -11.56
N ILE A 110 -7.76 7.66 -11.10
CA ILE A 110 -7.83 6.19 -11.12
C ILE A 110 -7.96 5.66 -12.56
N GLY A 111 -8.70 6.36 -13.42
CA GLY A 111 -8.83 5.99 -14.83
C GLY A 111 -7.48 5.96 -15.55
N ALA A 112 -6.63 6.97 -15.32
CA ALA A 112 -5.28 7.03 -15.87
C ALA A 112 -4.38 5.91 -15.31
N ALA A 113 -4.46 5.60 -14.00
CA ALA A 113 -3.73 4.49 -13.39
C ALA A 113 -4.16 3.13 -13.96
N LEU A 114 -5.46 2.89 -14.12
CA LEU A 114 -5.98 1.67 -14.72
C LEU A 114 -5.61 1.53 -16.19
N GLY A 115 -5.66 2.64 -16.94
CA GLY A 115 -5.20 2.68 -18.34
C GLY A 115 -3.70 2.38 -18.47
N ALA A 116 -2.88 2.84 -17.52
CA ALA A 116 -1.46 2.48 -17.46
C ALA A 116 -1.26 0.98 -17.21
N SER A 117 -2.07 0.37 -16.33
CA SER A 117 -2.07 -1.08 -16.11
C SER A 117 -2.48 -1.85 -17.36
N TYR A 118 -3.48 -1.39 -18.07
CA TYR A 118 -3.83 -1.96 -19.38
C TYR A 118 -2.66 -1.92 -20.34
N GLY A 119 -1.87 -0.84 -20.33
CA GLY A 119 -0.67 -0.66 -21.15
C GLY A 119 0.60 -1.36 -20.64
N GLY A 120 0.53 -2.20 -19.61
CA GLY A 120 1.67 -2.99 -19.09
C GLY A 120 2.55 -2.27 -18.07
N SER A 121 2.06 -1.19 -17.44
CA SER A 121 2.73 -0.52 -16.32
C SER A 121 2.04 -0.90 -15.01
N LEU A 122 2.73 -0.87 -13.89
CA LEU A 122 2.09 -0.96 -12.59
C LEU A 122 1.34 0.35 -12.30
N GLY A 123 0.02 0.32 -12.38
CA GLY A 123 -0.85 1.46 -12.08
C GLY A 123 -1.04 1.63 -10.58
N VAL A 124 -0.81 2.83 -10.08
CA VAL A 124 -0.99 3.18 -8.67
C VAL A 124 -1.74 4.51 -8.55
N THR A 125 -2.67 4.59 -7.62
CA THR A 125 -3.34 5.84 -7.25
C THR A 125 -3.45 5.95 -5.74
N ALA A 126 -3.52 7.18 -5.23
CA ALA A 126 -3.76 7.43 -3.81
C ALA A 126 -4.84 8.48 -3.64
N SER A 127 -5.62 8.34 -2.57
CA SER A 127 -6.65 9.31 -2.19
C SER A 127 -6.95 9.19 -0.69
N SER A 128 -8.04 9.78 -0.25
CA SER A 128 -8.63 9.69 1.08
C SER A 128 -10.13 9.38 0.94
N GLY A 129 -10.83 9.06 2.00
CA GLY A 129 -12.21 8.59 2.03
C GLY A 129 -13.16 9.14 0.96
N PRO A 130 -13.35 10.48 0.84
CA PRO A 130 -14.24 11.04 -0.18
C PRO A 130 -13.80 10.73 -1.61
N GLY A 131 -12.49 10.77 -1.87
CA GLY A 131 -11.95 10.45 -3.20
C GLY A 131 -12.00 8.95 -3.49
N ILE A 132 -11.91 8.08 -2.49
CA ILE A 132 -12.13 6.63 -2.66
C ILE A 132 -13.58 6.35 -3.06
N ALA A 133 -14.54 7.06 -2.48
CA ALA A 133 -15.94 6.94 -2.88
C ALA A 133 -16.15 7.27 -4.37
N LEU A 134 -15.52 8.33 -4.87
CA LEU A 134 -15.57 8.73 -6.29
C LEU A 134 -14.88 7.72 -7.22
N LYS A 135 -13.93 6.93 -6.70
CA LYS A 135 -13.19 5.90 -7.45
C LYS A 135 -13.96 4.57 -7.57
N GLY A 136 -15.13 4.45 -6.95
CA GLY A 136 -15.87 3.18 -6.81
C GLY A 136 -16.14 2.49 -8.14
N GLU A 137 -16.55 3.20 -9.19
CA GLU A 137 -16.81 2.62 -10.51
C GLU A 137 -15.54 2.05 -11.16
N PHE A 138 -14.43 2.79 -11.14
CA PHE A 138 -13.16 2.29 -11.69
C PHE A 138 -12.57 1.12 -10.89
N LEU A 139 -12.86 1.02 -9.59
CA LEU A 139 -12.51 -0.18 -8.80
C LEU A 139 -13.29 -1.39 -9.31
N GLY A 140 -14.60 -1.26 -9.54
CA GLY A 140 -15.42 -2.28 -10.17
C GLY A 140 -14.92 -2.65 -11.57
N LEU A 141 -14.55 -1.65 -12.38
CA LEU A 141 -13.96 -1.86 -13.71
C LEU A 141 -12.63 -2.63 -13.62
N ALA A 142 -11.77 -2.31 -12.67
CA ALA A 142 -10.51 -3.03 -12.48
C ALA A 142 -10.74 -4.51 -12.09
N VAL A 143 -11.73 -4.78 -11.22
CA VAL A 143 -12.13 -6.14 -10.83
C VAL A 143 -12.65 -6.92 -12.04
N ILE A 144 -13.59 -6.36 -12.80
CA ILE A 144 -14.21 -7.09 -13.91
C ILE A 144 -13.29 -7.26 -15.12
N THR A 145 -12.36 -6.32 -15.35
CA THR A 145 -11.36 -6.44 -16.42
C THR A 145 -10.15 -7.26 -15.98
N GLU A 146 -10.03 -7.56 -14.71
CA GLU A 146 -8.91 -8.31 -14.12
C GLU A 146 -7.56 -7.67 -14.48
N LEU A 147 -7.41 -6.39 -14.12
CA LEU A 147 -6.18 -5.63 -14.29
C LEU A 147 -5.54 -5.31 -12.94
N PRO A 148 -4.21 -5.39 -12.83
CA PRO A 148 -3.51 -5.03 -11.61
C PRO A 148 -3.63 -3.53 -11.35
N LEU A 149 -3.99 -3.14 -10.14
CA LEU A 149 -4.07 -1.75 -9.73
C LEU A 149 -3.83 -1.66 -8.22
N VAL A 150 -3.01 -0.73 -7.77
CA VAL A 150 -2.86 -0.45 -6.33
C VAL A 150 -3.55 0.86 -5.99
N VAL A 151 -4.47 0.81 -5.02
CA VAL A 151 -5.19 1.98 -4.54
C VAL A 151 -4.85 2.21 -3.08
N ILE A 152 -4.19 3.31 -2.79
CA ILE A 152 -3.77 3.68 -1.43
C ILE A 152 -4.81 4.63 -0.85
N ASN A 153 -5.54 4.18 0.16
CA ASN A 153 -6.46 5.00 0.93
C ASN A 153 -5.75 5.53 2.18
N VAL A 154 -5.40 6.79 2.17
CA VAL A 154 -4.87 7.49 3.34
C VAL A 154 -6.06 8.09 4.09
N GLN A 155 -6.61 7.34 5.04
CA GLN A 155 -7.84 7.65 5.74
C GLN A 155 -7.73 8.94 6.57
N ARG A 156 -8.84 9.65 6.68
CA ARG A 156 -9.01 10.87 7.48
C ARG A 156 -10.43 10.97 8.01
N GLY A 157 -10.65 11.85 8.99
CA GLY A 157 -11.98 12.07 9.55
C GLY A 157 -13.03 12.46 8.51
N GLY A 158 -14.12 11.69 8.49
CA GLY A 158 -15.31 11.89 7.63
C GLY A 158 -16.43 12.63 8.37
N PRO A 159 -17.67 12.62 7.81
CA PRO A 159 -18.02 12.22 6.44
C PRO A 159 -17.71 13.29 5.39
N SER A 160 -17.82 12.93 4.10
CA SER A 160 -17.50 13.80 2.95
C SER A 160 -16.07 14.35 3.03
N THR A 161 -15.85 15.64 2.79
CA THR A 161 -14.52 16.27 2.93
C THR A 161 -14.01 16.28 4.37
N GLY A 162 -14.91 16.21 5.34
CA GLY A 162 -14.65 15.94 6.75
C GLY A 162 -13.59 16.80 7.40
N LEU A 163 -12.67 16.13 8.08
CA LEU A 163 -11.57 16.72 8.84
C LEU A 163 -10.22 16.34 8.21
N PRO A 164 -9.71 17.10 7.22
CA PRO A 164 -8.57 16.70 6.38
C PRO A 164 -7.28 16.38 7.14
N THR A 165 -7.09 16.97 8.32
CA THR A 165 -5.88 16.81 9.15
C THR A 165 -6.08 15.93 10.38
N LYS A 166 -7.27 15.32 10.53
CA LYS A 166 -7.58 14.46 11.66
C LYS A 166 -7.54 13.00 11.23
N THR A 167 -6.87 12.18 12.02
CA THR A 167 -6.74 10.74 11.82
C THR A 167 -8.05 10.05 12.14
N GLU A 168 -8.45 9.16 11.27
CA GLU A 168 -9.55 8.22 11.46
C GLU A 168 -9.26 6.98 10.61
N GLN A 169 -9.76 5.81 11.01
CA GLN A 169 -9.67 4.57 10.22
C GLN A 169 -11.07 3.93 10.11
N SER A 170 -12.01 4.69 9.53
CA SER A 170 -13.44 4.32 9.39
C SER A 170 -13.80 3.76 8.01
N ASP A 171 -12.86 3.68 7.08
CA ASP A 171 -13.14 3.33 5.68
C ASP A 171 -13.10 1.82 5.38
N LEU A 172 -12.94 0.95 6.39
CA LEU A 172 -12.82 -0.50 6.17
C LEU A 172 -14.02 -1.07 5.41
N PHE A 173 -15.25 -0.78 5.84
CA PHE A 173 -16.44 -1.29 5.16
C PHE A 173 -16.62 -0.71 3.76
N GLN A 174 -16.21 0.55 3.54
CA GLN A 174 -16.16 1.12 2.21
C GLN A 174 -15.14 0.36 1.33
N ALA A 175 -13.96 0.06 1.88
CA ALA A 175 -12.92 -0.67 1.16
C ALA A 175 -13.34 -2.10 0.80
N VAL A 176 -14.03 -2.80 1.70
CA VAL A 176 -14.45 -4.19 1.49
C VAL A 176 -15.75 -4.28 0.68
N TYR A 177 -16.75 -3.45 0.97
CA TYR A 177 -18.12 -3.59 0.44
C TYR A 177 -18.62 -2.40 -0.39
N GLY A 178 -17.87 -1.30 -0.47
CA GLY A 178 -18.33 -0.03 -1.06
C GLY A 178 -18.33 0.02 -2.59
N ARG A 179 -18.67 -1.07 -3.26
CA ARG A 179 -18.78 -1.16 -4.73
C ARG A 179 -20.13 -1.77 -5.13
N ASN A 180 -20.55 -1.49 -6.36
CA ASN A 180 -21.73 -2.15 -6.91
C ASN A 180 -21.40 -3.56 -7.39
N GLY A 181 -22.35 -4.49 -7.26
CA GLY A 181 -22.22 -5.90 -7.65
C GLY A 181 -21.19 -6.67 -6.81
N GLU A 182 -20.92 -7.89 -7.24
CA GLU A 182 -19.92 -8.79 -6.64
C GLU A 182 -18.52 -8.45 -7.14
N ALA A 183 -17.90 -7.49 -6.48
CA ALA A 183 -16.56 -6.98 -6.83
C ALA A 183 -15.54 -7.19 -5.67
N PRO A 184 -15.18 -8.44 -5.36
CA PRO A 184 -14.24 -8.76 -4.31
C PRO A 184 -12.85 -8.23 -4.66
N MET A 185 -12.15 -7.72 -3.64
CA MET A 185 -10.84 -7.12 -3.80
C MET A 185 -10.04 -7.29 -2.51
N PRO A 186 -8.76 -7.66 -2.56
CA PRO A 186 -7.91 -7.69 -1.38
C PRO A 186 -7.79 -6.30 -0.76
N VAL A 187 -7.93 -6.25 0.57
CA VAL A 187 -7.71 -5.06 1.38
C VAL A 187 -6.64 -5.38 2.40
N ILE A 188 -5.57 -4.60 2.44
CA ILE A 188 -4.47 -4.77 3.40
C ILE A 188 -4.21 -3.46 4.12
N ALA A 189 -3.78 -3.53 5.37
CA ALA A 189 -3.60 -2.35 6.23
C ALA A 189 -2.22 -2.32 6.85
N ALA A 190 -1.55 -1.16 6.78
CA ALA A 190 -0.28 -0.94 7.44
C ALA A 190 -0.48 -0.69 8.95
N ALA A 191 0.42 -1.24 9.78
CA ALA A 191 0.40 -1.14 11.23
C ALA A 191 1.25 0.01 11.78
N THR A 192 2.37 0.33 11.14
CA THR A 192 3.31 1.37 11.56
C THR A 192 3.82 2.17 10.35
N PRO A 193 4.45 3.34 10.58
CA PRO A 193 5.09 4.08 9.47
C PRO A 193 6.08 3.26 8.66
N GLY A 194 6.92 2.45 9.30
CA GLY A 194 7.89 1.59 8.61
C GLY A 194 7.24 0.41 7.91
N ASP A 195 6.15 -0.12 8.47
CA ASP A 195 5.38 -1.21 7.88
C ASP A 195 4.69 -0.80 6.57
N CYS A 196 4.42 0.48 6.36
CA CYS A 196 3.94 0.98 5.07
C CYS A 196 4.84 0.59 3.88
N TYR A 197 6.13 0.32 4.12
CA TYR A 197 7.04 -0.19 3.09
C TYR A 197 6.67 -1.60 2.64
N TYR A 198 6.48 -2.50 3.58
CA TYR A 198 6.16 -3.90 3.31
C TYR A 198 4.74 -4.04 2.75
N THR A 199 3.79 -3.33 3.34
CA THR A 199 2.40 -3.32 2.89
C THR A 199 2.26 -2.80 1.45
N ALA A 200 2.96 -1.72 1.09
CA ALA A 200 2.96 -1.21 -0.29
C ALA A 200 3.60 -2.18 -1.28
N TYR A 201 4.69 -2.85 -0.89
CA TYR A 201 5.32 -3.89 -1.69
C TYR A 201 4.37 -5.06 -1.94
N GLU A 202 3.75 -5.58 -0.87
CA GLU A 202 2.81 -6.71 -0.95
C GLU A 202 1.55 -6.36 -1.76
N ALA A 203 1.02 -5.14 -1.63
CA ALA A 203 -0.07 -4.66 -2.48
C ALA A 203 0.27 -4.77 -3.97
N CYS A 204 1.49 -4.38 -4.35
CA CYS A 204 1.96 -4.49 -5.73
C CYS A 204 2.12 -5.96 -6.17
N ARG A 205 2.72 -6.79 -5.31
CA ARG A 205 2.93 -8.21 -5.58
C ARG A 205 1.61 -8.93 -5.78
N MET A 206 0.65 -8.74 -4.88
CA MET A 206 -0.69 -9.32 -4.99
C MET A 206 -1.42 -8.85 -6.24
N ALA A 207 -1.40 -7.53 -6.52
CA ALA A 207 -2.08 -6.98 -7.68
C ALA A 207 -1.58 -7.61 -8.98
N VAL A 208 -0.27 -7.72 -9.15
CA VAL A 208 0.35 -8.29 -10.36
C VAL A 208 0.14 -9.80 -10.44
N LYS A 209 0.41 -10.53 -9.35
CA LYS A 209 0.33 -11.99 -9.33
C LYS A 209 -1.09 -12.50 -9.58
N TYR A 210 -2.07 -11.83 -9.02
CA TYR A 210 -3.49 -12.26 -9.12
C TYR A 210 -4.28 -11.49 -10.18
N MET A 211 -3.66 -10.53 -10.88
CA MET A 211 -4.34 -9.69 -11.88
C MET A 211 -5.65 -9.13 -11.33
N THR A 212 -5.54 -8.36 -10.25
CA THR A 212 -6.68 -7.79 -9.51
C THR A 212 -6.31 -6.45 -8.88
N PRO A 213 -7.24 -5.52 -8.67
CA PRO A 213 -6.95 -4.36 -7.85
C PRO A 213 -6.72 -4.78 -6.38
N VAL A 214 -5.86 -4.04 -5.68
CA VAL A 214 -5.60 -4.19 -4.24
C VAL A 214 -5.73 -2.83 -3.57
N MET A 215 -6.45 -2.75 -2.46
CA MET A 215 -6.52 -1.54 -1.65
C MET A 215 -5.60 -1.64 -0.44
N MET A 216 -4.71 -0.66 -0.30
CA MET A 216 -3.90 -0.46 0.88
C MET A 216 -4.54 0.60 1.77
N LEU A 217 -4.92 0.23 2.98
CA LEU A 217 -5.39 1.16 4.00
C LEU A 217 -4.20 1.71 4.80
N SER A 218 -4.11 3.01 4.82
CA SER A 218 -3.23 3.80 5.67
C SER A 218 -4.06 4.92 6.30
N ASP A 219 -3.46 5.81 7.05
CA ASP A 219 -4.16 6.96 7.62
C ASP A 219 -3.22 8.14 7.87
N GLY A 220 -3.78 9.27 8.30
CA GLY A 220 -3.03 10.50 8.56
C GLY A 220 -1.97 10.37 9.65
N TYR A 221 -2.13 9.44 10.61
CA TYR A 221 -1.12 9.18 11.63
C TYR A 221 0.10 8.45 11.03
N LEU A 222 -0.14 7.37 10.28
CA LEU A 222 0.94 6.57 9.69
C LEU A 222 1.76 7.37 8.69
N VAL A 223 1.11 8.09 7.75
CA VAL A 223 1.84 8.81 6.69
C VAL A 223 2.66 9.99 7.20
N ASN A 224 2.26 10.62 8.32
CA ASN A 224 2.97 11.74 8.93
C ASN A 224 3.81 11.33 10.14
N GLY A 225 3.45 10.24 10.82
CA GLY A 225 4.19 9.68 11.94
C GLY A 225 5.58 9.21 11.53
N SER A 226 6.51 9.22 12.46
CA SER A 226 7.91 8.88 12.19
C SER A 226 8.43 7.92 13.26
N GLU A 227 9.19 6.92 12.84
CA GLU A 227 9.82 5.94 13.72
C GLU A 227 11.25 5.61 13.30
N PRO A 228 12.10 5.12 14.22
CA PRO A 228 13.38 4.51 13.88
C PRO A 228 13.13 3.21 13.09
N TRP A 229 13.54 3.19 11.83
CA TRP A 229 13.32 2.08 10.93
C TRP A 229 14.65 1.48 10.49
N ILE A 230 14.79 0.16 10.66
CA ILE A 230 15.94 -0.56 10.15
C ILE A 230 15.83 -0.63 8.62
N ILE A 231 16.88 -0.18 7.92
CA ILE A 231 16.86 -0.16 6.46
C ILE A 231 16.82 -1.61 5.97
N PRO A 232 15.75 -2.04 5.27
CA PRO A 232 15.65 -3.40 4.76
C PRO A 232 16.69 -3.65 3.66
N ASN A 233 17.03 -4.91 3.47
CA ASN A 233 17.78 -5.32 2.29
C ASN A 233 16.78 -5.75 1.19
N PRO A 234 16.65 -5.01 0.07
CA PRO A 234 15.73 -5.36 -1.01
C PRO A 234 16.02 -6.73 -1.63
N ASP A 235 17.29 -7.21 -1.57
CA ASP A 235 17.65 -8.53 -2.11
C ASP A 235 17.00 -9.70 -1.36
N LYS A 236 16.50 -9.45 -0.14
CA LYS A 236 15.76 -10.44 0.65
C LYS A 236 14.25 -10.47 0.33
N MET A 237 13.77 -9.50 -0.44
CA MET A 237 12.39 -9.49 -0.90
C MET A 237 12.25 -10.46 -2.08
N ASN A 238 11.16 -11.22 -2.12
CA ASN A 238 10.89 -12.16 -3.19
C ASN A 238 10.69 -11.43 -4.51
N ASP A 239 11.40 -11.83 -5.56
CA ASP A 239 11.09 -11.37 -6.91
C ASP A 239 9.71 -11.87 -7.33
N PHE A 240 9.03 -11.06 -8.14
CA PHE A 240 7.80 -11.48 -8.80
C PHE A 240 7.78 -10.96 -10.25
N ASP A 241 7.28 -11.77 -11.15
CA ASP A 241 7.22 -11.45 -12.58
C ASP A 241 5.82 -10.94 -12.94
N ALA A 242 5.76 -10.00 -13.86
CA ALA A 242 4.51 -9.55 -14.46
C ALA A 242 3.78 -10.64 -15.25
N GLY A 243 4.49 -11.68 -15.66
CA GLY A 243 3.90 -12.79 -16.40
C GLY A 243 3.33 -12.36 -17.76
N PHE A 244 3.94 -11.37 -18.43
CA PHE A 244 3.45 -10.93 -19.73
C PHE A 244 3.37 -12.05 -20.75
N VAL A 245 2.20 -12.19 -21.36
CA VAL A 245 2.04 -13.04 -22.54
C VAL A 245 2.75 -12.37 -23.72
N LYS A 246 3.74 -13.04 -24.30
CA LYS A 246 4.59 -12.49 -25.36
C LYS A 246 4.16 -12.96 -26.76
N GLU A 247 3.55 -14.12 -26.83
CA GLU A 247 3.14 -14.75 -28.08
C GLU A 247 1.95 -15.67 -27.85
N ASN A 248 1.16 -15.91 -28.88
CA ASN A 248 0.16 -16.96 -28.88
C ASN A 248 0.84 -18.27 -29.28
N LEU A 249 0.86 -19.23 -28.37
CA LEU A 249 1.51 -20.54 -28.58
C LEU A 249 0.65 -21.51 -29.41
N THR A 250 -0.54 -21.07 -29.84
CA THR A 250 -1.45 -21.86 -30.65
C THR A 250 -1.74 -21.11 -31.94
N ASP A 251 -2.02 -21.82 -33.02
CA ASP A 251 -2.50 -21.21 -34.26
C ASP A 251 -3.96 -20.74 -34.22
N GLU A 252 -4.59 -20.88 -33.03
CA GLU A 252 -5.96 -20.50 -32.78
C GLU A 252 -6.03 -19.08 -32.18
N GLN A 253 -7.26 -18.56 -32.07
CA GLN A 253 -7.50 -17.25 -31.44
C GLN A 253 -6.96 -17.20 -30.02
N TYR A 254 -6.29 -16.10 -29.63
CA TYR A 254 -5.85 -15.84 -28.26
C TYR A 254 -7.03 -15.83 -27.27
N LEU A 255 -6.86 -16.51 -26.14
CA LEU A 255 -7.87 -16.68 -25.10
C LEU A 255 -7.51 -15.81 -23.88
N PRO A 256 -7.98 -14.55 -23.81
CA PRO A 256 -7.51 -13.55 -22.85
C PRO A 256 -7.91 -13.86 -21.39
N TYR A 257 -8.89 -14.73 -21.16
CA TYR A 257 -9.35 -15.14 -19.83
C TYR A 257 -9.06 -16.61 -19.53
N LYS A 258 -8.15 -17.25 -20.29
CA LYS A 258 -7.56 -18.51 -19.88
C LYS A 258 -6.70 -18.25 -18.63
N ARG A 259 -7.08 -18.85 -17.51
CA ARG A 259 -6.51 -18.57 -16.21
C ARG A 259 -5.47 -19.59 -15.79
N ASN A 260 -4.56 -19.17 -14.92
CA ASN A 260 -3.72 -20.05 -14.13
C ASN A 260 -4.60 -20.82 -13.13
N GLU A 261 -4.33 -22.11 -12.93
CA GLU A 261 -5.16 -23.00 -12.10
C GLU A 261 -5.06 -22.69 -10.60
N GLU A 262 -3.91 -22.20 -10.12
CA GLU A 262 -3.68 -21.90 -8.71
C GLU A 262 -4.14 -20.48 -8.33
N THR A 263 -3.72 -19.49 -9.09
CA THR A 263 -3.98 -18.08 -8.79
C THR A 263 -5.29 -17.56 -9.37
N LEU A 264 -5.89 -18.27 -10.34
CA LEU A 264 -7.01 -17.85 -11.16
C LEU A 264 -6.74 -16.50 -11.90
N ALA A 265 -5.49 -16.10 -11.98
CA ALA A 265 -5.07 -14.93 -12.75
C ALA A 265 -5.12 -15.23 -14.25
N ARG A 266 -5.62 -14.28 -15.03
CA ARG A 266 -5.52 -14.32 -16.49
C ARG A 266 -4.14 -13.89 -16.96
N GLY A 267 -3.78 -14.22 -18.20
CA GLY A 267 -2.57 -13.72 -18.81
C GLY A 267 -2.62 -12.19 -19.04
N TRP A 268 -1.49 -11.51 -18.81
CA TRP A 268 -1.37 -10.08 -19.06
C TRP A 268 -0.75 -9.85 -20.43
N ALA A 269 -1.60 -9.60 -21.43
CA ALA A 269 -1.16 -9.27 -22.78
C ALA A 269 -1.15 -7.75 -22.98
N ILE A 270 -0.04 -7.23 -23.48
CA ILE A 270 0.12 -5.79 -23.75
C ILE A 270 -0.55 -5.45 -25.07
N PRO A 271 -1.38 -4.39 -25.15
CA PRO A 271 -1.99 -3.93 -26.39
C PRO A 271 -0.96 -3.70 -27.51
N GLY A 272 -1.27 -4.15 -28.70
CA GLY A 272 -0.37 -4.06 -29.87
C GLY A 272 0.60 -5.24 -30.02
N THR A 273 0.60 -6.22 -29.12
CA THR A 273 1.36 -7.46 -29.32
C THR A 273 0.68 -8.31 -30.39
N LYS A 274 1.39 -8.57 -31.49
CA LYS A 274 0.89 -9.33 -32.63
C LYS A 274 0.43 -10.73 -32.26
N GLY A 275 -0.76 -11.13 -32.66
CA GLY A 275 -1.37 -12.42 -32.36
C GLY A 275 -2.00 -12.53 -30.98
N LEU A 276 -2.02 -11.42 -30.22
CA LEU A 276 -2.69 -11.33 -28.92
C LEU A 276 -3.83 -10.31 -28.94
N GLU A 277 -4.36 -10.00 -30.12
CA GLU A 277 -5.47 -9.07 -30.28
C GLU A 277 -6.71 -9.62 -29.57
N HIS A 278 -7.24 -8.84 -28.64
CA HIS A 278 -8.39 -9.24 -27.84
C HIS A 278 -9.15 -8.04 -27.29
N ARG A 279 -10.37 -8.28 -26.85
CA ARG A 279 -11.20 -7.28 -26.18
C ARG A 279 -11.08 -7.38 -24.66
N ILE A 280 -10.98 -6.23 -24.00
CA ILE A 280 -11.20 -6.07 -22.58
C ILE A 280 -12.30 -5.01 -22.36
N GLY A 281 -13.22 -5.23 -21.43
CA GLY A 281 -14.29 -4.27 -21.15
C GLY A 281 -15.06 -4.59 -19.87
N GLY A 282 -15.85 -3.61 -19.43
CA GLY A 282 -16.64 -3.67 -18.19
C GLY A 282 -17.96 -4.45 -18.32
N ILE A 283 -18.34 -4.89 -19.52
CA ILE A 283 -19.53 -5.73 -19.72
C ILE A 283 -19.16 -7.18 -19.39
N GLU A 284 -20.11 -7.93 -18.79
CA GLU A 284 -19.87 -9.34 -18.46
C GLU A 284 -19.48 -10.16 -19.70
N LYS A 285 -18.61 -11.10 -19.47
CA LYS A 285 -17.93 -11.83 -20.51
C LYS A 285 -17.91 -13.33 -20.26
N GLN A 286 -17.86 -14.08 -21.31
CA GLN A 286 -17.69 -15.51 -21.28
C GLN A 286 -16.34 -15.87 -20.67
N ASP A 287 -16.34 -16.85 -19.79
CA ASP A 287 -15.11 -17.43 -19.27
C ASP A 287 -14.19 -17.90 -20.42
N VAL A 288 -12.90 -17.79 -20.24
CA VAL A 288 -11.84 -18.16 -21.18
C VAL A 288 -11.76 -17.26 -22.42
N THR A 289 -12.85 -17.07 -23.18
CA THR A 289 -12.84 -16.35 -24.47
C THR A 289 -12.87 -14.84 -24.35
N GLY A 290 -13.50 -14.32 -23.29
CA GLY A 290 -13.69 -12.88 -23.08
C GLY A 290 -14.75 -12.23 -23.99
N ASN A 291 -15.51 -12.99 -24.75
CA ASN A 291 -16.63 -12.49 -25.55
C ASN A 291 -17.75 -12.01 -24.64
N VAL A 292 -18.51 -11.01 -25.07
CA VAL A 292 -19.70 -10.56 -24.32
C VAL A 292 -20.68 -11.72 -24.17
N ASN A 293 -21.13 -11.95 -22.96
CA ASN A 293 -22.04 -13.05 -22.64
C ASN A 293 -22.96 -12.64 -21.50
N TYR A 294 -24.27 -12.87 -21.67
CA TYR A 294 -25.35 -12.59 -20.70
C TYR A 294 -26.00 -13.87 -20.17
N ASP A 295 -25.41 -15.02 -20.44
CA ASP A 295 -25.89 -16.30 -19.90
C ASP A 295 -25.74 -16.34 -18.37
N SER A 296 -26.81 -16.80 -17.69
CA SER A 296 -26.86 -16.80 -16.23
C SER A 296 -25.85 -17.72 -15.59
N ASP A 297 -25.59 -18.89 -16.17
CA ASP A 297 -24.65 -19.88 -15.61
C ASP A 297 -23.21 -19.40 -15.78
N ASN A 298 -22.93 -18.74 -16.92
CA ASN A 298 -21.65 -18.07 -17.12
C ASN A 298 -21.44 -16.91 -16.15
N HIS A 299 -22.48 -16.11 -15.87
CA HIS A 299 -22.37 -15.01 -14.91
C HIS A 299 -22.07 -15.53 -13.50
N GLU A 300 -22.82 -16.52 -13.02
CA GLU A 300 -22.58 -17.16 -11.73
C GLU A 300 -21.14 -17.71 -11.64
N LYS A 301 -20.68 -18.41 -12.67
CA LYS A 301 -19.31 -18.91 -12.74
C LYS A 301 -18.28 -17.78 -12.63
N MET A 302 -18.48 -16.64 -13.30
CA MET A 302 -17.56 -15.51 -13.26
C MET A 302 -17.55 -14.84 -11.88
N VAL A 303 -18.69 -14.76 -11.19
CA VAL A 303 -18.79 -14.29 -9.79
C VAL A 303 -17.96 -15.19 -8.87
N GLN A 304 -18.16 -16.52 -8.97
CA GLN A 304 -17.42 -17.50 -8.17
C GLN A 304 -15.90 -17.45 -8.42
N ILE A 305 -15.47 -17.33 -9.67
CA ILE A 305 -14.05 -17.21 -10.03
C ILE A 305 -13.43 -15.97 -9.40
N ARG A 306 -14.10 -14.82 -9.45
CA ARG A 306 -13.61 -13.58 -8.83
C ARG A 306 -13.49 -13.71 -7.30
N ALA A 307 -14.48 -14.31 -6.66
CA ALA A 307 -14.45 -14.57 -5.23
C ALA A 307 -13.33 -15.54 -4.85
N GLN A 308 -13.21 -16.67 -5.57
CA GLN A 308 -12.20 -17.68 -5.30
C GLN A 308 -10.77 -17.16 -5.54
N LYS A 309 -10.57 -16.29 -6.54
CA LYS A 309 -9.29 -15.63 -6.79
C LYS A 309 -8.80 -14.85 -5.55
N VAL A 310 -9.67 -14.06 -4.94
CA VAL A 310 -9.34 -13.30 -3.73
C VAL A 310 -9.11 -14.25 -2.55
N ALA A 311 -9.95 -15.28 -2.38
CA ALA A 311 -9.79 -16.27 -1.33
C ALA A 311 -8.45 -17.05 -1.44
N ASN A 312 -7.98 -17.33 -2.66
CA ASN A 312 -6.71 -18.03 -2.87
C ASN A 312 -5.50 -17.24 -2.37
N ILE A 313 -5.59 -15.92 -2.28
CA ILE A 313 -4.52 -15.08 -1.75
C ILE A 313 -4.20 -15.45 -0.30
N ALA A 314 -5.20 -15.80 0.49
CA ALA A 314 -5.03 -16.20 1.89
C ALA A 314 -4.09 -17.41 2.08
N ASN A 315 -3.96 -18.27 1.07
CA ASN A 315 -3.06 -19.43 1.13
C ASN A 315 -1.57 -19.06 1.13
N GLU A 316 -1.23 -17.85 0.74
CA GLU A 316 0.16 -17.34 0.69
C GLU A 316 0.50 -16.42 1.84
N LEU A 317 -0.49 -16.02 2.63
CA LEU A 317 -0.29 -15.11 3.75
C LEU A 317 0.23 -15.89 4.97
N PRO A 318 1.14 -15.32 5.75
CA PRO A 318 1.56 -15.93 6.99
C PRO A 318 0.37 -16.03 7.96
N PRO A 319 0.33 -17.04 8.83
CA PRO A 319 -0.70 -17.12 9.84
C PRO A 319 -0.66 -15.89 10.75
N THR A 320 -1.83 -15.41 11.14
CA THR A 320 -1.95 -14.25 12.04
C THR A 320 -1.29 -14.54 13.39
N GLU A 321 -0.39 -13.64 13.80
CA GLU A 321 0.32 -13.77 15.07
C GLU A 321 -0.59 -13.42 16.26
N ILE A 322 -0.49 -14.22 17.31
CA ILE A 322 -1.15 -13.96 18.59
C ILE A 322 -0.10 -13.42 19.54
N PHE A 323 -0.30 -12.19 20.01
CA PHE A 323 0.52 -11.59 21.04
C PHE A 323 -0.16 -11.74 22.41
N GLY A 324 0.58 -12.22 23.41
CA GLY A 324 0.06 -12.54 24.74
C GLY A 324 -0.32 -14.01 24.90
N GLU A 325 -1.34 -14.30 25.69
CA GLU A 325 -1.76 -15.66 26.03
C GLU A 325 -2.53 -16.31 24.87
N LYS A 326 -2.24 -17.60 24.59
CA LYS A 326 -3.00 -18.35 23.55
C LYS A 326 -4.43 -18.68 23.94
N LYS A 327 -4.72 -18.64 25.22
CA LYS A 327 -6.05 -18.85 25.81
C LYS A 327 -6.20 -17.88 26.96
N GLY A 328 -7.23 -17.07 26.96
CA GLY A 328 -7.48 -16.06 27.97
C GLY A 328 -8.94 -15.69 28.07
N ASP A 329 -9.21 -14.72 28.92
CA ASP A 329 -10.56 -14.23 29.21
C ASP A 329 -10.98 -13.11 28.24
N LEU A 330 -10.00 -12.47 27.56
CA LEU A 330 -10.22 -11.36 26.64
C LEU A 330 -9.33 -11.49 25.41
N LEU A 331 -9.94 -11.29 24.24
CA LEU A 331 -9.25 -11.10 22.96
C LEU A 331 -9.43 -9.65 22.51
N ILE A 332 -8.31 -8.95 22.31
CA ILE A 332 -8.26 -7.65 21.65
C ILE A 332 -8.05 -7.92 20.16
N LEU A 333 -8.96 -7.44 19.32
CA LEU A 333 -8.85 -7.51 17.86
C LEU A 333 -8.68 -6.08 17.32
N SER A 334 -7.61 -5.85 16.57
CA SER A 334 -7.28 -4.54 16.03
C SER A 334 -6.72 -4.62 14.62
N TRP A 335 -6.62 -3.47 13.93
CA TRP A 335 -6.01 -3.35 12.63
C TRP A 335 -5.48 -1.92 12.41
N GLY A 336 -4.60 -1.72 11.42
CA GLY A 336 -4.11 -0.40 11.03
C GLY A 336 -3.28 0.29 12.13
N SER A 337 -3.33 1.60 12.20
CA SER A 337 -2.53 2.43 13.12
C SER A 337 -2.83 2.26 14.61
N THR A 338 -3.87 1.50 14.96
CA THR A 338 -4.17 1.16 16.36
C THR A 338 -3.19 0.15 16.97
N HIS A 339 -2.32 -0.47 16.16
CA HIS A 339 -1.36 -1.49 16.59
C HIS A 339 -0.58 -1.09 17.86
N GLY A 340 0.08 0.06 17.83
CA GLY A 340 0.95 0.49 18.93
C GLY A 340 0.20 0.69 20.25
N ALA A 341 -0.97 1.33 20.20
CA ALA A 341 -1.79 1.55 21.38
C ALA A 341 -2.36 0.24 21.94
N CYS A 342 -2.88 -0.63 21.07
CA CYS A 342 -3.41 -1.94 21.51
C CYS A 342 -2.31 -2.83 22.09
N LYS A 343 -1.12 -2.84 21.47
CA LYS A 343 0.02 -3.61 21.96
C LYS A 343 0.48 -3.13 23.32
N ALA A 344 0.67 -1.81 23.51
CA ALA A 344 1.08 -1.25 24.79
C ALA A 344 0.06 -1.51 25.91
N ALA A 345 -1.24 -1.40 25.62
CA ALA A 345 -2.28 -1.74 26.56
C ALA A 345 -2.26 -3.23 26.92
N THR A 346 -2.07 -4.11 25.94
CA THR A 346 -1.96 -5.56 26.19
C THR A 346 -0.74 -5.88 27.05
N GLU A 347 0.42 -5.29 26.77
CA GLU A 347 1.64 -5.46 27.57
C GLU A 347 1.40 -5.06 29.02
N SER A 348 0.80 -3.90 29.27
CA SER A 348 0.50 -3.41 30.60
C SER A 348 -0.45 -4.32 31.39
N LEU A 349 -1.50 -4.82 30.73
CA LEU A 349 -2.46 -5.72 31.37
C LEU A 349 -1.90 -7.12 31.64
N LEU A 350 -0.98 -7.61 30.80
CA LEU A 350 -0.26 -8.86 31.06
C LEU A 350 0.68 -8.73 32.26
N GLU A 351 1.27 -7.55 32.50
CA GLU A 351 2.07 -7.27 33.70
C GLU A 351 1.23 -7.28 34.98
N GLU A 352 -0.08 -7.12 34.88
CA GLU A 352 -1.07 -7.23 35.95
C GLU A 352 -1.64 -8.66 36.13
N ASP A 353 -1.03 -9.67 35.50
CA ASP A 353 -1.45 -11.08 35.50
C ASP A 353 -2.83 -11.36 34.89
N LEU A 354 -3.34 -10.44 34.05
CA LEU A 354 -4.57 -10.67 33.30
C LEU A 354 -4.33 -11.57 32.09
N LYS A 355 -5.26 -12.51 31.86
CA LYS A 355 -5.16 -13.48 30.73
C LYS A 355 -5.81 -12.92 29.48
N LEU A 356 -5.04 -12.31 28.62
CA LEU A 356 -5.54 -11.72 27.38
C LEU A 356 -4.60 -11.91 26.20
N SER A 357 -5.15 -11.74 25.01
CA SER A 357 -4.45 -11.82 23.74
C SER A 357 -4.74 -10.60 22.88
N LEU A 358 -3.79 -10.25 22.02
CA LEU A 358 -3.98 -9.31 20.93
C LEU A 358 -3.77 -10.04 19.60
N ILE A 359 -4.72 -9.90 18.69
CA ILE A 359 -4.57 -10.18 17.28
C ILE A 359 -4.63 -8.85 16.53
N HIS A 360 -3.56 -8.54 15.81
CA HIS A 360 -3.53 -7.39 14.91
C HIS A 360 -3.61 -7.87 13.47
N ILE A 361 -4.66 -7.46 12.76
CA ILE A 361 -4.97 -7.92 11.41
C ILE A 361 -4.33 -6.96 10.42
N SER A 362 -3.44 -7.48 9.56
CA SER A 362 -2.85 -6.74 8.44
C SER A 362 -3.69 -6.89 7.15
N GLU A 363 -4.43 -7.99 7.04
CA GLU A 363 -5.32 -8.33 5.92
C GLU A 363 -6.76 -8.47 6.43
N PRO A 364 -7.49 -7.35 6.61
CA PRO A 364 -8.82 -7.35 7.23
C PRO A 364 -9.98 -7.86 6.33
N THR A 365 -9.66 -8.58 5.25
CA THR A 365 -10.66 -9.19 4.33
C THR A 365 -10.78 -10.68 4.53
#